data_e3a08d4657752fe28aede92e0cd84e05
#
_entry.id   e3a08d4657752fe28aede92e0cd84e05
#
_cell.length_a   1.000
_cell.length_b   1.000
_cell.length_c   1.000
_cell.angle_alpha   90.00
_cell.angle_beta   90.00
_cell.angle_gamma   90.00
#
_symmetry.space_group_name_H-M   'P 1'
#
loop_
_entity.id
_entity.type
_entity.pdbx_description
1 polymer ?
#
loop_
_entity_poly.entity_id
_entity_poly.type
_entity_poly.pdbx_seq_one_letter_code
_entity_poly.pdbx_strand_id
1 'polypeptide(L)'
;MKNILKQIFFLTILVAFFASCKKDENKNYFEGGTAPVLKASSTTPLVLLIANKDNQALGFTWTNPNYQFNTGPSSQDVTYTLQFDTTGANFTNPKIGEKSIPKELATAITVKDLNTLLLGMGLLENMPHNMEIRVKSNITNSNVPLYSNVIKMIITPYLDVVYPVPAKLYITGSASPASWMGGGDPENVSQRFTKVSSSKFELTIVLSANNSMLFVPVYGDWSNKYGFTGSNNANNVNGDTFKPDGGDIKSPAVTKSYKITVDFKTGKYTVE
;
A
#
# COMPACT_ATOMS: atom_id res chain seq x y z
N MET A 1 -43.35 67.36 37.94
CA MET A 1 -43.02 67.29 36.50
C MET A 1 -41.57 66.73 36.21
N LYS A 2 -40.53 67.14 36.92
CA LYS A 2 -39.15 66.67 36.69
C LYS A 2 -38.92 65.14 36.79
N ASN A 3 -39.68 64.47 37.66
CA ASN A 3 -39.53 63.01 37.86
C ASN A 3 -40.22 62.15 36.76
N ILE A 4 -41.33 62.69 36.24
CA ILE A 4 -42.06 62.02 35.15
C ILE A 4 -41.25 62.08 33.83
N LEU A 5 -40.59 63.23 33.59
CA LEU A 5 -39.74 63.36 32.41
C LEU A 5 -38.53 62.39 32.45
N LYS A 6 -37.97 62.19 33.62
CA LYS A 6 -36.88 61.17 33.79
C LYS A 6 -37.37 59.76 33.58
N GLN A 7 -38.58 59.43 34.04
CA GLN A 7 -39.12 58.05 33.84
C GLN A 7 -39.48 57.83 32.37
N ILE A 8 -40.00 58.81 31.65
CA ILE A 8 -40.28 58.71 30.21
C ILE A 8 -38.95 58.54 29.41
N PHE A 9 -37.92 59.32 29.79
CA PHE A 9 -36.60 59.19 29.15
C PHE A 9 -35.92 57.84 29.39
N PHE A 10 -36.02 57.25 30.59
CA PHE A 10 -35.54 55.90 30.88
C PHE A 10 -36.37 54.86 30.13
N LEU A 11 -37.65 54.97 29.98
CA LEU A 11 -38.51 54.06 29.26
C LEU A 11 -38.24 54.10 27.75
N THR A 12 -37.99 55.29 27.17
CA THR A 12 -37.56 55.37 25.74
C THR A 12 -36.22 54.80 25.47
N ILE A 13 -35.22 54.90 26.37
CA ILE A 13 -33.95 54.25 26.24
C ILE A 13 -34.11 52.73 26.34
N LEU A 14 -34.94 52.23 27.25
CA LEU A 14 -35.19 50.80 27.40
C LEU A 14 -35.85 50.21 26.14
N VAL A 15 -36.78 50.92 25.50
CA VAL A 15 -37.41 50.45 24.25
C VAL A 15 -36.45 50.48 23.06
N ALA A 16 -35.44 51.38 23.04
CA ALA A 16 -34.45 51.45 22.02
C ALA A 16 -33.47 50.25 22.06
N PHE A 17 -33.26 49.63 23.23
CA PHE A 17 -32.47 48.40 23.35
C PHE A 17 -33.17 47.14 22.79
N PHE A 18 -34.49 47.14 22.69
CA PHE A 18 -35.26 46.04 22.07
C PHE A 18 -35.42 46.18 20.55
N ALA A 19 -35.04 47.31 19.97
CA ALA A 19 -34.93 47.50 18.54
C ALA A 19 -33.58 46.93 18.02
N SER A 20 -33.11 45.81 18.61
CA SER A 20 -31.99 45.06 18.07
C SER A 20 -32.39 44.58 16.68
N CYS A 21 -31.74 45.10 15.68
CA CYS A 21 -31.84 44.61 14.32
C CYS A 21 -31.81 43.08 14.35
N LYS A 22 -32.89 42.44 13.92
CA LYS A 22 -32.80 41.05 13.44
C LYS A 22 -31.83 41.12 12.28
N LYS A 23 -30.56 40.77 12.56
CA LYS A 23 -29.59 40.51 11.51
C LYS A 23 -30.16 39.30 10.79
N ASP A 24 -30.75 39.52 9.62
CA ASP A 24 -31.08 38.43 8.70
C ASP A 24 -29.75 37.78 8.35
N GLU A 25 -29.40 36.73 9.10
CA GLU A 25 -28.27 35.88 8.75
C GLU A 25 -28.63 35.18 7.44
N ASN A 26 -28.03 35.63 6.35
CA ASN A 26 -28.06 34.90 5.08
C ASN A 26 -27.33 33.57 5.30
N LYS A 27 -28.06 32.56 5.77
CA LYS A 27 -27.56 31.24 5.97
C LYS A 27 -27.45 30.53 4.60
N ASN A 28 -26.26 30.14 4.23
CA ASN A 28 -26.07 29.28 3.08
C ASN A 28 -26.43 27.84 3.47
N TYR A 29 -27.40 27.28 2.78
CA TYR A 29 -27.83 25.89 2.96
C TYR A 29 -27.30 25.04 1.80
N PHE A 30 -26.71 23.93 2.14
CA PHE A 30 -26.28 22.92 1.16
C PHE A 30 -27.51 22.17 0.66
N GLU A 31 -27.72 22.15 -0.66
CA GLU A 31 -28.87 21.52 -1.32
C GLU A 31 -28.50 20.15 -1.94
N GLY A 32 -27.24 19.75 -1.83
CA GLY A 32 -26.79 18.46 -2.37
C GLY A 32 -26.07 18.57 -3.71
N GLY A 33 -26.16 17.51 -4.49
CA GLY A 33 -25.55 17.38 -5.81
C GLY A 33 -26.03 16.10 -6.49
N THR A 34 -25.49 15.82 -7.68
CA THR A 34 -25.77 14.60 -8.43
C THR A 34 -24.66 13.59 -8.18
N ALA A 35 -25.00 12.34 -7.89
CA ALA A 35 -24.02 11.26 -7.75
C ALA A 35 -23.12 11.15 -9.00
N PRO A 36 -21.79 11.12 -8.85
CA PRO A 36 -20.89 10.92 -9.99
C PRO A 36 -21.20 9.63 -10.74
N VAL A 37 -20.99 9.63 -12.06
CA VAL A 37 -21.06 8.41 -12.87
C VAL A 37 -19.64 7.99 -13.22
N LEU A 38 -19.17 6.90 -12.62
CA LEU A 38 -17.83 6.34 -12.81
C LEU A 38 -17.79 5.45 -14.06
N LYS A 39 -16.73 5.60 -14.87
CA LYS A 39 -16.37 4.72 -15.97
C LYS A 39 -14.90 4.30 -15.82
N ALA A 40 -14.60 3.05 -16.17
CA ALA A 40 -13.23 2.54 -16.29
C ALA A 40 -12.88 2.29 -17.76
N SER A 41 -11.59 2.34 -18.09
CA SER A 41 -11.08 2.04 -19.43
C SER A 41 -11.31 0.59 -19.84
N SER A 42 -11.41 -0.31 -18.87
CA SER A 42 -11.76 -1.73 -19.04
C SER A 42 -12.43 -2.28 -17.77
N THR A 43 -13.28 -3.28 -17.93
CA THR A 43 -13.85 -4.07 -16.83
C THR A 43 -13.58 -5.58 -16.99
N THR A 44 -12.75 -5.93 -17.98
CA THR A 44 -12.31 -7.32 -18.17
C THR A 44 -11.37 -7.76 -17.05
N PRO A 45 -11.27 -9.06 -16.74
CA PRO A 45 -10.30 -9.57 -15.77
C PRO A 45 -8.89 -9.07 -16.07
N LEU A 46 -8.19 -8.55 -15.05
CA LEU A 46 -6.89 -7.94 -15.18
C LEU A 46 -5.86 -8.73 -14.36
N VAL A 47 -4.85 -9.28 -15.03
CA VAL A 47 -3.69 -9.90 -14.38
C VAL A 47 -2.55 -8.89 -14.38
N LEU A 48 -2.13 -8.45 -13.21
CA LEU A 48 -0.99 -7.55 -13.05
C LEU A 48 0.31 -8.34 -13.21
N LEU A 49 1.27 -7.77 -13.94
CA LEU A 49 2.58 -8.40 -14.17
C LEU A 49 3.70 -7.41 -13.81
N ILE A 50 4.69 -7.87 -13.05
CA ILE A 50 5.84 -7.05 -12.65
C ILE A 50 6.61 -6.49 -13.88
N ALA A 51 6.63 -7.22 -14.98
CA ALA A 51 7.26 -6.77 -16.24
C ALA A 51 6.60 -5.51 -16.81
N ASN A 52 5.33 -5.26 -16.46
CA ASN A 52 4.53 -4.12 -16.93
C ASN A 52 4.31 -3.06 -15.84
N LYS A 53 5.09 -3.09 -14.76
CA LYS A 53 4.85 -2.31 -13.53
C LYS A 53 4.67 -0.81 -13.75
N ASP A 54 5.37 -0.24 -14.73
CA ASP A 54 5.36 1.19 -15.02
C ASP A 54 4.29 1.59 -16.06
N ASN A 55 3.61 0.61 -16.67
CA ASN A 55 2.54 0.84 -17.62
C ASN A 55 1.24 1.21 -16.88
N GLN A 56 0.34 1.92 -17.58
CA GLN A 56 -1.02 2.14 -17.10
C GLN A 56 -1.76 0.81 -17.00
N ALA A 57 -2.33 0.52 -15.82
CA ALA A 57 -3.21 -0.62 -15.60
C ALA A 57 -4.66 -0.27 -15.98
N LEU A 58 -5.17 0.83 -15.43
CA LEU A 58 -6.55 1.30 -15.62
C LEU A 58 -6.59 2.83 -15.68
N GLY A 59 -7.49 3.35 -16.50
CA GLY A 59 -7.93 4.73 -16.49
C GLY A 59 -9.36 4.81 -15.96
N PHE A 60 -9.67 5.87 -15.24
CA PHE A 60 -10.99 6.14 -14.69
C PHE A 60 -11.42 7.55 -15.04
N THR A 61 -12.70 7.73 -15.33
CA THR A 61 -13.34 9.04 -15.54
C THR A 61 -14.67 9.07 -14.79
N TRP A 62 -15.09 10.25 -14.36
CA TRP A 62 -16.39 10.42 -13.70
C TRP A 62 -16.98 11.79 -13.98
N THR A 63 -18.29 11.93 -13.73
CA THR A 63 -18.99 13.21 -13.90
C THR A 63 -18.84 14.07 -12.66
N ASN A 64 -18.88 15.41 -12.86
CA ASN A 64 -18.92 16.36 -11.77
C ASN A 64 -20.25 16.21 -11.00
N PRO A 65 -20.25 16.17 -9.65
CA PRO A 65 -21.45 16.09 -8.84
C PRO A 65 -22.29 17.39 -8.87
N ASN A 66 -21.79 18.50 -9.40
CA ASN A 66 -22.48 19.78 -9.51
C ASN A 66 -23.18 20.19 -8.20
N TYR A 67 -22.43 20.21 -7.10
CA TYR A 67 -22.95 20.57 -5.79
C TYR A 67 -23.63 21.95 -5.80
N GLN A 68 -24.77 22.03 -5.12
CA GLN A 68 -25.60 23.21 -5.07
C GLN A 68 -25.80 23.72 -3.62
N PHE A 69 -25.89 25.05 -3.50
CA PHE A 69 -26.35 25.75 -2.33
C PHE A 69 -27.57 26.57 -2.71
N ASN A 70 -28.37 26.98 -1.74
CA ASN A 70 -29.52 27.90 -1.95
C ASN A 70 -29.13 29.22 -2.63
N THR A 71 -27.84 29.55 -2.66
CA THR A 71 -27.27 30.72 -3.35
C THR A 71 -26.78 30.41 -4.76
N GLY A 72 -26.90 29.16 -5.24
CA GLY A 72 -26.46 28.71 -6.56
C GLY A 72 -25.38 27.63 -6.53
N PRO A 73 -24.74 27.36 -7.67
CA PRO A 73 -23.70 26.35 -7.78
C PRO A 73 -22.54 26.58 -6.82
N SER A 74 -22.01 25.50 -6.23
CA SER A 74 -20.84 25.57 -5.37
C SER A 74 -19.61 26.02 -6.14
N SER A 75 -18.91 27.01 -5.60
CA SER A 75 -17.58 27.42 -6.06
C SER A 75 -16.45 26.68 -5.33
N GLN A 76 -16.78 25.77 -4.41
CA GLN A 76 -15.79 25.03 -3.63
C GLN A 76 -15.16 23.92 -4.47
N ASP A 77 -13.90 23.67 -4.22
CA ASP A 77 -13.18 22.55 -4.83
C ASP A 77 -13.77 21.21 -4.36
N VAL A 78 -13.91 20.30 -5.30
CA VAL A 78 -14.35 18.93 -5.03
C VAL A 78 -13.12 18.03 -4.91
N THR A 79 -13.05 17.28 -3.83
CA THR A 79 -12.08 16.20 -3.67
C THR A 79 -12.75 14.88 -3.98
N TYR A 80 -12.11 14.09 -4.83
CA TYR A 80 -12.54 12.75 -5.18
C TYR A 80 -11.63 11.72 -4.51
N THR A 81 -12.22 10.61 -4.10
CA THR A 81 -11.47 9.44 -3.60
C THR A 81 -11.93 8.22 -4.38
N LEU A 82 -11.03 7.65 -5.16
CA LEU A 82 -11.25 6.36 -5.81
C LEU A 82 -11.05 5.28 -4.75
N GLN A 83 -12.11 4.51 -4.47
CA GLN A 83 -12.15 3.46 -3.45
C GLN A 83 -12.18 2.09 -4.11
N PHE A 84 -11.35 1.16 -3.58
CA PHE A 84 -11.28 -0.24 -3.99
C PHE A 84 -11.62 -1.11 -2.79
N ASP A 85 -12.56 -2.03 -2.95
CA ASP A 85 -12.88 -3.00 -1.90
C ASP A 85 -13.17 -4.37 -2.52
N THR A 86 -13.19 -5.40 -1.72
CA THR A 86 -13.59 -6.74 -2.14
C THR A 86 -15.10 -6.81 -2.29
N THR A 87 -15.57 -7.58 -3.28
CA THR A 87 -17.00 -7.73 -3.54
C THR A 87 -17.75 -8.22 -2.29
N GLY A 88 -18.81 -7.49 -1.95
CA GLY A 88 -19.66 -7.77 -0.79
C GLY A 88 -19.22 -7.13 0.53
N ALA A 89 -18.07 -6.48 0.58
CA ALA A 89 -17.62 -5.73 1.77
C ALA A 89 -18.30 -4.36 1.91
N ASN A 90 -19.05 -3.90 0.89
CA ASN A 90 -19.80 -2.65 0.91
C ASN A 90 -18.95 -1.41 1.25
N PHE A 91 -17.67 -1.43 0.91
CA PHE A 91 -16.70 -0.36 1.21
C PHE A 91 -16.54 -0.07 2.71
N THR A 92 -16.63 -1.11 3.53
CA THR A 92 -16.46 -1.04 5.00
C THR A 92 -15.23 -1.80 5.49
N ASN A 93 -14.43 -2.37 4.59
CA ASN A 93 -13.21 -3.07 4.97
C ASN A 93 -12.25 -2.10 5.69
N PRO A 94 -11.69 -2.46 6.86
CA PRO A 94 -10.72 -1.62 7.57
C PRO A 94 -9.45 -1.31 6.76
N LYS A 95 -9.15 -2.12 5.75
CA LYS A 95 -8.02 -1.95 4.83
C LYS A 95 -8.48 -1.62 3.42
N ILE A 96 -9.55 -0.86 3.28
CA ILE A 96 -10.02 -0.38 1.97
C ILE A 96 -8.89 0.35 1.22
N GLY A 97 -8.75 0.05 -0.07
CA GLY A 97 -7.78 0.75 -0.91
C GLY A 97 -8.32 2.11 -1.35
N GLU A 98 -7.56 3.18 -1.15
CA GLU A 98 -7.99 4.53 -1.50
C GLU A 98 -6.91 5.30 -2.25
N LYS A 99 -7.35 6.08 -3.25
CA LYS A 99 -6.52 7.07 -3.95
C LYS A 99 -7.27 8.39 -3.98
N SER A 100 -6.69 9.44 -3.36
CA SER A 100 -7.25 10.79 -3.39
C SER A 100 -6.87 11.51 -4.69
N ILE A 101 -7.83 12.20 -5.29
CA ILE A 101 -7.70 12.95 -6.54
C ILE A 101 -8.34 14.33 -6.33
N PRO A 102 -7.57 15.41 -6.12
CA PRO A 102 -8.12 16.74 -5.98
C PRO A 102 -8.55 17.30 -7.33
N LYS A 103 -9.78 17.80 -7.42
CA LYS A 103 -10.37 18.59 -8.52
C LYS A 103 -10.56 17.86 -9.86
N GLU A 104 -9.75 16.87 -10.19
CA GLU A 104 -9.77 16.22 -11.50
C GLU A 104 -10.96 15.26 -11.65
N LEU A 105 -11.49 15.15 -12.87
CA LEU A 105 -12.58 14.23 -13.22
C LEU A 105 -12.08 12.93 -13.89
N ALA A 106 -10.79 12.72 -13.86
CA ALA A 106 -10.14 11.54 -14.40
C ALA A 106 -8.86 11.20 -13.64
N THR A 107 -8.46 9.95 -13.66
CA THR A 107 -7.15 9.51 -13.17
C THR A 107 -6.73 8.23 -13.89
N ALA A 108 -5.43 8.00 -13.93
CA ALA A 108 -4.87 6.71 -14.29
C ALA A 108 -4.13 6.11 -13.08
N ILE A 109 -4.08 4.78 -13.05
CA ILE A 109 -3.30 4.04 -12.07
C ILE A 109 -2.36 3.10 -12.80
N THR A 110 -1.08 3.07 -12.40
CA THR A 110 -0.09 2.16 -12.96
C THR A 110 -0.28 0.74 -12.43
N VAL A 111 0.30 -0.24 -13.11
CA VAL A 111 0.30 -1.64 -12.66
C VAL A 111 0.95 -1.75 -11.28
N LYS A 112 2.05 -1.04 -11.03
CA LYS A 112 2.74 -1.02 -9.73
C LYS A 112 1.87 -0.42 -8.63
N ASP A 113 1.26 0.75 -8.88
CA ASP A 113 0.47 1.44 -7.86
C ASP A 113 -0.78 0.63 -7.51
N LEU A 114 -1.45 0.05 -8.51
CA LEU A 114 -2.59 -0.82 -8.29
C LEU A 114 -2.19 -2.08 -7.51
N ASN A 115 -1.07 -2.71 -7.87
CA ASN A 115 -0.55 -3.87 -7.15
C ASN A 115 -0.24 -3.53 -5.68
N THR A 116 0.43 -2.41 -5.44
CA THR A 116 0.75 -1.94 -4.08
C THR A 116 -0.52 -1.70 -3.26
N LEU A 117 -1.54 -1.09 -3.87
CA LEU A 117 -2.82 -0.84 -3.23
C LEU A 117 -3.50 -2.17 -2.83
N LEU A 118 -3.58 -3.14 -3.75
CA LEU A 118 -4.22 -4.44 -3.50
C LEU A 118 -3.49 -5.25 -2.42
N LEU A 119 -2.16 -5.30 -2.47
CA LEU A 119 -1.37 -5.97 -1.43
C LEU A 119 -1.48 -5.25 -0.07
N GLY A 120 -1.61 -3.92 -0.06
CA GLY A 120 -1.88 -3.12 1.13
C GLY A 120 -3.22 -3.45 1.80
N MET A 121 -4.21 -3.84 1.01
CA MET A 121 -5.49 -4.37 1.49
C MET A 121 -5.36 -5.76 2.13
N GLY A 122 -4.20 -6.42 2.00
CA GLY A 122 -3.95 -7.79 2.48
C GLY A 122 -4.40 -8.87 1.52
N LEU A 123 -4.64 -8.53 0.25
CA LEU A 123 -4.98 -9.51 -0.77
C LEU A 123 -3.77 -10.35 -1.15
N LEU A 124 -3.99 -11.65 -1.38
CA LEU A 124 -2.91 -12.58 -1.71
C LEU A 124 -2.47 -12.39 -3.16
N GLU A 125 -1.16 -12.38 -3.37
CA GLU A 125 -0.54 -12.35 -4.68
C GLU A 125 -0.83 -13.63 -5.49
N ASN A 126 -0.81 -13.50 -6.81
CA ASN A 126 -1.04 -14.58 -7.78
C ASN A 126 -2.40 -15.29 -7.65
N MET A 127 -3.36 -14.65 -6.98
CA MET A 127 -4.74 -15.13 -6.86
C MET A 127 -5.71 -14.09 -7.40
N PRO A 128 -6.76 -14.50 -8.13
CA PRO A 128 -7.79 -13.58 -8.61
C PRO A 128 -8.69 -13.13 -7.46
N HIS A 129 -8.94 -11.82 -7.37
CA HIS A 129 -9.84 -11.21 -6.39
C HIS A 129 -10.97 -10.48 -7.08
N ASN A 130 -12.20 -10.70 -6.63
CA ASN A 130 -13.38 -9.97 -7.06
C ASN A 130 -13.41 -8.60 -6.36
N MET A 131 -13.26 -7.53 -7.13
CA MET A 131 -13.14 -6.16 -6.64
C MET A 131 -14.37 -5.34 -7.00
N GLU A 132 -14.71 -4.43 -6.12
CA GLU A 132 -15.66 -3.34 -6.32
C GLU A 132 -14.94 -2.00 -6.25
N ILE A 133 -15.23 -1.11 -7.21
CA ILE A 133 -14.57 0.17 -7.35
C ILE A 133 -15.63 1.26 -7.46
N ARG A 134 -15.48 2.34 -6.69
CA ARG A 134 -16.34 3.52 -6.77
C ARG A 134 -15.55 4.82 -6.55
N VAL A 135 -16.15 5.94 -6.89
CA VAL A 135 -15.67 7.26 -6.53
C VAL A 135 -16.55 7.81 -5.42
N LYS A 136 -15.92 8.30 -4.37
CA LYS A 136 -16.50 9.16 -3.33
C LYS A 136 -16.11 10.59 -3.66
N SER A 137 -17.08 11.50 -3.75
CA SER A 137 -16.85 12.94 -3.92
C SER A 137 -17.24 13.70 -2.65
N ASN A 138 -16.49 14.72 -2.33
CA ASN A 138 -16.75 15.57 -1.17
C ASN A 138 -16.30 17.01 -1.45
N ILE A 139 -17.01 18.00 -0.90
CA ILE A 139 -16.56 19.39 -0.85
C ILE A 139 -16.08 19.73 0.56
N THR A 140 -15.20 20.72 0.65
CA THR A 140 -14.71 21.22 1.94
C THR A 140 -15.90 21.64 2.80
N ASN A 141 -15.89 21.26 4.07
CA ASN A 141 -16.93 21.56 5.05
C ASN A 141 -18.30 20.90 4.83
N SER A 142 -18.43 19.90 3.96
CA SER A 142 -19.61 19.05 3.86
C SER A 142 -19.32 17.65 4.44
N ASN A 143 -20.18 17.21 5.34
CA ASN A 143 -20.13 15.84 5.89
C ASN A 143 -21.00 14.86 5.10
N VAL A 144 -21.53 15.25 3.95
CA VAL A 144 -22.39 14.43 3.11
C VAL A 144 -21.69 14.11 1.79
N PRO A 145 -20.91 13.01 1.70
CA PRO A 145 -20.29 12.59 0.46
C PRO A 145 -21.33 12.02 -0.50
N LEU A 146 -21.07 12.18 -1.80
CA LEU A 146 -21.78 11.48 -2.86
C LEU A 146 -20.91 10.35 -3.39
N TYR A 147 -21.55 9.23 -3.69
CA TYR A 147 -20.88 8.02 -4.22
C TYR A 147 -21.37 7.73 -5.64
N SER A 148 -20.43 7.29 -6.48
CA SER A 148 -20.75 6.85 -7.84
C SER A 148 -21.44 5.49 -7.86
N ASN A 149 -21.85 5.07 -9.07
CA ASN A 149 -22.07 3.65 -9.37
C ASN A 149 -20.82 2.84 -9.04
N VAL A 150 -21.00 1.55 -8.79
CA VAL A 150 -19.93 0.57 -8.53
C VAL A 150 -19.54 -0.13 -9.81
N ILE A 151 -18.25 -0.21 -10.09
CA ILE A 151 -17.67 -1.06 -11.13
C ILE A 151 -17.16 -2.34 -10.48
N LYS A 152 -17.48 -3.49 -11.07
CA LYS A 152 -16.99 -4.80 -10.61
C LYS A 152 -16.01 -5.35 -11.63
N MET A 153 -14.89 -5.88 -11.14
CA MET A 153 -13.89 -6.55 -11.96
C MET A 153 -13.06 -7.54 -11.16
N ILE A 154 -12.39 -8.45 -11.86
CA ILE A 154 -11.45 -9.39 -11.25
C ILE A 154 -10.04 -8.85 -11.46
N ILE A 155 -9.25 -8.76 -10.37
CA ILE A 155 -7.86 -8.33 -10.45
C ILE A 155 -6.97 -9.37 -9.75
N THR A 156 -5.88 -9.75 -10.42
CA THR A 156 -4.88 -10.67 -9.86
C THR A 156 -3.58 -9.87 -9.62
N PRO A 157 -3.19 -9.59 -8.37
CA PRO A 157 -1.94 -8.93 -8.06
C PRO A 157 -0.75 -9.88 -8.25
N TYR A 158 0.43 -9.32 -8.55
CA TYR A 158 1.68 -10.07 -8.61
C TYR A 158 2.45 -10.00 -7.29
N LEU A 159 3.32 -10.99 -7.05
CA LEU A 159 4.28 -10.96 -5.96
C LEU A 159 5.35 -9.90 -6.23
N ASP A 160 5.38 -8.84 -5.42
CA ASP A 160 6.38 -7.77 -5.53
C ASP A 160 7.64 -8.18 -4.78
N VAL A 161 8.73 -8.42 -5.52
CA VAL A 161 10.00 -8.92 -5.00
C VAL A 161 11.17 -8.14 -5.60
N VAL A 162 12.24 -7.98 -4.82
CA VAL A 162 13.48 -7.35 -5.31
C VAL A 162 14.18 -8.27 -6.30
N TYR A 163 14.17 -9.58 -6.02
CA TYR A 163 14.77 -10.61 -6.89
C TYR A 163 13.79 -11.76 -7.12
N PRO A 164 13.85 -12.42 -8.29
CA PRO A 164 13.04 -13.61 -8.55
C PRO A 164 13.23 -14.67 -7.46
N VAL A 165 12.12 -15.18 -6.95
CA VAL A 165 12.14 -16.19 -5.87
C VAL A 165 12.42 -17.55 -6.46
N PRO A 166 13.51 -18.23 -6.05
CA PRO A 166 13.82 -19.56 -6.56
C PRO A 166 12.85 -20.62 -6.01
N ALA A 167 12.80 -21.77 -6.68
CA ALA A 167 12.03 -22.92 -6.20
C ALA A 167 12.65 -23.52 -4.94
N LYS A 168 13.99 -23.60 -4.89
CA LYS A 168 14.79 -24.09 -3.77
C LYS A 168 15.90 -23.08 -3.46
N LEU A 169 16.42 -23.12 -2.24
CA LEU A 169 17.56 -22.32 -1.81
C LEU A 169 18.45 -23.18 -0.91
N TYR A 170 19.76 -23.06 -1.06
CA TYR A 170 20.76 -23.75 -0.28
C TYR A 170 21.81 -22.78 0.26
N ILE A 171 22.43 -23.14 1.40
CA ILE A 171 23.66 -22.49 1.88
C ILE A 171 24.85 -23.27 1.39
N THR A 172 25.92 -22.59 1.04
CA THR A 172 27.22 -23.15 0.73
C THR A 172 28.31 -22.27 1.29
N GLY A 173 29.48 -22.80 1.51
CA GLY A 173 30.64 -22.07 2.00
C GLY A 173 31.32 -22.72 3.19
N SER A 174 32.53 -22.26 3.49
CA SER A 174 33.34 -22.78 4.61
C SER A 174 32.70 -22.59 5.99
N ALA A 175 31.68 -21.72 6.08
CA ALA A 175 30.89 -21.54 7.29
C ALA A 175 29.91 -22.70 7.55
N SER A 176 29.48 -23.42 6.51
CA SER A 176 28.52 -24.50 6.61
C SER A 176 29.17 -25.85 6.80
N PRO A 177 28.53 -26.89 7.42
CA PRO A 177 29.13 -28.19 7.73
C PRO A 177 29.64 -28.96 6.52
N ALA A 178 28.96 -28.86 5.37
CA ALA A 178 29.41 -29.52 4.14
C ALA A 178 30.35 -28.63 3.31
N SER A 179 30.75 -27.45 3.82
CA SER A 179 31.67 -26.51 3.15
C SER A 179 31.17 -26.06 1.77
N TRP A 180 32.11 -25.85 0.84
CA TRP A 180 31.80 -25.47 -0.54
C TRP A 180 31.33 -26.67 -1.33
N MET A 181 30.12 -26.60 -1.87
CA MET A 181 29.59 -27.63 -2.75
C MET A 181 30.19 -27.53 -4.15
N GLY A 182 30.43 -28.66 -4.80
CA GLY A 182 30.92 -28.74 -6.17
C GLY A 182 29.85 -29.18 -7.16
N GLY A 183 30.10 -28.94 -8.44
CA GLY A 183 29.25 -29.47 -9.51
C GLY A 183 29.31 -30.99 -9.53
N GLY A 184 28.14 -31.63 -9.46
CA GLY A 184 28.02 -33.08 -9.41
C GLY A 184 27.94 -33.67 -7.99
N ASP A 185 28.12 -32.88 -6.95
CA ASP A 185 27.87 -33.33 -5.58
C ASP A 185 26.41 -33.71 -5.36
N PRO A 186 26.10 -34.80 -4.65
CA PRO A 186 24.72 -35.15 -4.34
C PRO A 186 24.08 -34.11 -3.43
N GLU A 187 22.81 -33.81 -3.65
CA GLU A 187 22.06 -32.80 -2.86
C GLU A 187 22.20 -33.12 -1.36
N ASN A 188 22.73 -32.15 -0.60
CA ASN A 188 22.74 -32.21 0.85
C ASN A 188 21.53 -31.49 1.43
N VAL A 189 20.52 -32.26 1.85
CA VAL A 189 19.27 -31.77 2.38
C VAL A 189 19.46 -30.92 3.65
N SER A 190 20.50 -31.17 4.44
CA SER A 190 20.77 -30.36 5.65
C SER A 190 21.20 -28.92 5.36
N GLN A 191 21.61 -28.63 4.13
CA GLN A 191 21.97 -27.30 3.66
C GLN A 191 20.83 -26.61 2.88
N ARG A 192 19.67 -27.25 2.75
CA ARG A 192 18.52 -26.73 2.05
C ARG A 192 17.63 -25.94 2.99
N PHE A 193 17.31 -24.71 2.60
CA PHE A 193 16.32 -23.89 3.27
C PHE A 193 14.90 -24.43 3.08
N THR A 194 14.08 -24.25 4.11
CA THR A 194 12.62 -24.45 4.02
C THR A 194 11.97 -23.17 3.53
N LYS A 195 11.15 -23.25 2.49
CA LYS A 195 10.35 -22.12 2.02
C LYS A 195 9.15 -21.92 2.95
N VAL A 196 9.14 -20.81 3.72
CA VAL A 196 8.12 -20.52 4.74
C VAL A 196 7.04 -19.54 4.28
N SER A 197 7.27 -18.86 3.15
CA SER A 197 6.26 -18.03 2.48
C SER A 197 6.53 -17.94 0.97
N SER A 198 5.74 -17.17 0.24
CA SER A 198 5.94 -16.90 -1.19
C SER A 198 7.32 -16.31 -1.51
N SER A 199 7.95 -15.57 -0.57
CA SER A 199 9.24 -14.90 -0.77
C SER A 199 10.33 -15.25 0.24
N LYS A 200 10.01 -16.00 1.33
CA LYS A 200 10.94 -16.25 2.45
C LYS A 200 11.38 -17.70 2.56
N PHE A 201 12.65 -17.84 2.89
CA PHE A 201 13.29 -19.12 3.19
C PHE A 201 13.95 -19.07 4.56
N GLU A 202 13.89 -20.16 5.32
CA GLU A 202 14.51 -20.32 6.63
C GLU A 202 15.32 -21.60 6.72
N LEU A 203 16.46 -21.53 7.43
CA LEU A 203 17.30 -22.67 7.73
C LEU A 203 17.91 -22.48 9.12
N THR A 204 17.84 -23.51 9.96
CA THR A 204 18.61 -23.56 11.21
C THR A 204 19.78 -24.53 11.03
N ILE A 205 21.01 -24.02 11.18
CA ILE A 205 22.24 -24.78 10.90
C ILE A 205 23.39 -24.27 11.78
N VAL A 206 24.34 -25.17 12.10
CA VAL A 206 25.58 -24.74 12.78
C VAL A 206 26.48 -24.03 11.76
N LEU A 207 26.91 -22.80 12.11
CA LEU A 207 27.89 -22.04 11.36
C LEU A 207 29.21 -21.98 12.08
N SER A 208 30.33 -22.26 11.38
CA SER A 208 31.67 -22.00 11.84
C SER A 208 31.94 -20.49 11.87
N ALA A 209 32.60 -20.04 12.95
CA ALA A 209 32.85 -18.61 13.16
C ALA A 209 33.74 -17.97 12.10
N ASN A 210 33.42 -16.75 11.70
CA ASN A 210 34.23 -15.92 10.80
C ASN A 210 34.60 -16.54 9.45
N ASN A 211 33.77 -17.46 8.95
CA ASN A 211 33.93 -18.12 7.68
C ASN A 211 32.98 -17.59 6.61
N SER A 212 33.21 -17.93 5.35
CA SER A 212 32.42 -17.47 4.20
C SER A 212 31.21 -18.38 3.95
N MET A 213 30.09 -17.76 3.53
CA MET A 213 28.92 -18.47 3.03
C MET A 213 28.26 -17.69 1.87
N LEU A 214 27.46 -18.39 1.08
CA LEU A 214 26.64 -17.87 -0.01
C LEU A 214 25.32 -18.63 -0.05
N PHE A 215 24.35 -18.08 -0.77
CA PHE A 215 23.09 -18.75 -1.07
C PHE A 215 23.05 -19.12 -2.55
N VAL A 216 22.62 -20.34 -2.88
CA VAL A 216 22.49 -20.81 -4.26
C VAL A 216 21.12 -21.43 -4.49
N PRO A 217 20.46 -21.17 -5.63
CA PRO A 217 19.15 -21.72 -5.95
C PRO A 217 19.19 -23.18 -6.39
N VAL A 218 20.34 -23.64 -6.90
CA VAL A 218 20.57 -25.01 -7.36
C VAL A 218 21.79 -25.53 -6.66
N TYR A 219 21.67 -26.73 -6.06
CA TYR A 219 22.80 -27.39 -5.38
C TYR A 219 23.92 -27.70 -6.38
N GLY A 220 25.14 -27.29 -6.06
CA GLY A 220 26.30 -27.47 -6.92
C GLY A 220 26.43 -26.54 -8.12
N ASP A 221 25.48 -25.62 -8.33
CA ASP A 221 25.52 -24.61 -9.39
C ASP A 221 25.77 -23.19 -8.81
N TRP A 222 26.84 -22.57 -9.28
CA TRP A 222 27.30 -21.25 -8.88
C TRP A 222 26.86 -20.13 -9.81
N SER A 223 26.19 -20.46 -10.93
CA SER A 223 25.82 -19.50 -11.98
C SER A 223 24.85 -18.46 -11.52
N ASN A 224 24.06 -18.73 -10.47
CA ASN A 224 23.00 -17.84 -9.96
C ASN A 224 23.11 -17.66 -8.43
N LYS A 225 24.33 -17.56 -7.93
CA LYS A 225 24.56 -17.35 -6.49
C LYS A 225 24.04 -16.02 -6.00
N TYR A 226 23.69 -15.96 -4.73
CA TYR A 226 23.37 -14.74 -4.00
C TYR A 226 24.38 -14.53 -2.87
N GLY A 227 24.88 -13.30 -2.77
CA GLY A 227 25.84 -12.94 -1.74
C GLY A 227 25.61 -11.50 -1.26
N PHE A 228 26.47 -11.02 -0.36
CA PHE A 228 26.36 -9.70 0.23
C PHE A 228 26.51 -8.59 -0.81
N THR A 229 25.77 -7.51 -0.64
CA THR A 229 25.83 -6.37 -1.58
C THR A 229 27.09 -5.52 -1.45
N GLY A 230 27.73 -5.53 -0.28
CA GLY A 230 28.97 -4.79 0.03
C GLY A 230 30.19 -5.71 0.12
N SER A 231 31.23 -5.26 0.81
CA SER A 231 32.47 -6.01 1.05
C SER A 231 32.52 -6.71 2.42
N ASN A 232 31.82 -6.18 3.41
CA ASN A 232 31.79 -6.71 4.77
C ASN A 232 30.38 -6.57 5.35
N ASN A 233 29.71 -7.68 5.61
CA ASN A 233 28.43 -7.67 6.31
C ASN A 233 28.66 -7.56 7.83
N ALA A 234 27.73 -6.92 8.52
CA ALA A 234 27.78 -6.71 9.96
C ALA A 234 26.94 -7.72 10.75
N ASN A 235 26.25 -8.65 10.09
CA ASN A 235 25.23 -9.53 10.68
C ASN A 235 24.22 -8.73 11.50
N ASN A 236 23.65 -7.67 10.88
CA ASN A 236 22.73 -6.76 11.53
C ASN A 236 21.43 -7.47 11.92
N VAL A 237 20.94 -7.18 13.11
CA VAL A 237 19.65 -7.72 13.60
C VAL A 237 18.46 -7.38 12.68
N ASN A 238 18.53 -6.23 11.98
CA ASN A 238 17.53 -5.81 10.99
C ASN A 238 17.79 -6.36 9.58
N GLY A 239 18.77 -7.27 9.46
CA GLY A 239 19.20 -7.91 8.22
C GLY A 239 20.20 -7.09 7.42
N ASP A 240 21.07 -7.83 6.74
CA ASP A 240 21.97 -7.31 5.72
C ASP A 240 21.35 -7.57 4.33
N THR A 241 21.74 -6.77 3.34
CA THR A 241 21.23 -6.91 1.97
C THR A 241 22.04 -7.92 1.16
N PHE A 242 21.37 -8.68 0.28
CA PHE A 242 22.00 -9.58 -0.67
C PHE A 242 21.65 -9.18 -2.11
N LYS A 243 22.43 -9.67 -3.06
CA LYS A 243 22.18 -9.51 -4.51
C LYS A 243 22.66 -10.72 -5.30
N PRO A 244 22.16 -10.93 -6.54
CA PRO A 244 22.77 -11.84 -7.49
C PRO A 244 24.25 -11.50 -7.69
N ASP A 245 25.10 -12.50 -7.77
CA ASP A 245 26.55 -12.39 -7.90
C ASP A 245 27.22 -11.49 -6.85
N GLY A 246 26.61 -11.42 -5.65
CA GLY A 246 27.17 -10.69 -4.52
C GLY A 246 28.45 -11.36 -3.97
N GLY A 247 29.16 -10.60 -3.12
CA GLY A 247 30.36 -11.09 -2.43
C GLY A 247 30.02 -12.11 -1.33
N ASP A 248 31.03 -12.75 -0.81
CA ASP A 248 30.89 -13.69 0.30
C ASP A 248 30.25 -13.05 1.52
N ILE A 249 29.32 -13.75 2.13
CA ILE A 249 28.72 -13.40 3.41
C ILE A 249 29.60 -13.97 4.52
N LYS A 250 30.06 -13.15 5.44
CA LYS A 250 30.81 -13.60 6.59
C LYS A 250 29.87 -14.08 7.70
N SER A 251 30.09 -15.29 8.23
CA SER A 251 29.35 -15.83 9.36
C SER A 251 29.70 -15.08 10.66
N PRO A 252 28.82 -15.12 11.70
CA PRO A 252 29.09 -14.49 12.98
C PRO A 252 30.38 -15.00 13.65
N ALA A 253 30.89 -14.26 14.66
CA ALA A 253 32.15 -14.53 15.33
C ALA A 253 32.14 -15.74 16.30
N VAL A 254 31.00 -16.39 16.48
CA VAL A 254 30.84 -17.54 17.40
C VAL A 254 30.32 -18.73 16.62
N THR A 255 30.97 -19.89 16.78
CA THR A 255 30.46 -21.15 16.23
C THR A 255 29.31 -21.65 17.08
N LYS A 256 28.11 -21.64 16.52
CA LYS A 256 26.88 -22.17 17.14
C LYS A 256 25.81 -22.43 16.08
N SER A 257 24.68 -22.98 16.50
CA SER A 257 23.49 -23.06 15.67
C SER A 257 22.88 -21.66 15.48
N TYR A 258 22.59 -21.30 14.22
CA TYR A 258 21.93 -20.04 13.86
C TYR A 258 20.68 -20.33 13.02
N LYS A 259 19.68 -19.50 13.21
CA LYS A 259 18.53 -19.41 12.28
C LYS A 259 18.87 -18.35 11.23
N ILE A 260 18.88 -18.76 9.98
CA ILE A 260 19.08 -17.88 8.83
C ILE A 260 17.74 -17.68 8.15
N THR A 261 17.35 -16.42 7.94
CA THR A 261 16.17 -16.07 7.15
C THR A 261 16.61 -15.30 5.91
N VAL A 262 16.14 -15.70 4.72
CA VAL A 262 16.40 -15.01 3.45
C VAL A 262 15.07 -14.57 2.85
N ASP A 263 14.88 -13.26 2.65
CA ASP A 263 13.66 -12.68 2.14
C ASP A 263 13.87 -11.99 0.78
N PHE A 264 13.40 -12.62 -0.27
CA PHE A 264 13.47 -12.11 -1.65
C PHE A 264 12.58 -10.88 -1.91
N LYS A 265 11.56 -10.66 -1.06
CA LYS A 265 10.71 -9.47 -1.15
C LYS A 265 11.48 -8.21 -0.78
N THR A 266 12.32 -8.30 0.23
CA THR A 266 13.11 -7.17 0.74
C THR A 266 14.55 -7.16 0.26
N GLY A 267 15.04 -8.27 -0.33
CA GLY A 267 16.44 -8.45 -0.69
C GLY A 267 17.36 -8.50 0.55
N LYS A 268 16.85 -9.00 1.68
CA LYS A 268 17.57 -9.05 2.96
C LYS A 268 17.66 -10.47 3.51
N TYR A 269 18.73 -10.71 4.30
CA TYR A 269 18.87 -11.90 5.12
C TYR A 269 19.24 -11.53 6.56
N THR A 270 18.90 -12.39 7.53
CA THR A 270 19.31 -12.31 8.94
C THR A 270 20.00 -13.59 9.35
N VAL A 271 20.89 -13.52 10.38
CA VAL A 271 21.56 -14.65 11.00
C VAL A 271 21.47 -14.46 12.52
N GLU A 272 20.59 -15.22 13.19
CA GLU A 272 20.20 -15.07 14.60
C GLU A 272 20.56 -16.28 15.46
#